data_365a849443cad590ffd1695e124aecaa
#
_entry.id   365a849443cad590ffd1695e124aecaa
#
_cell.length_a   1.000
_cell.length_b   1.000
_cell.length_c   1.000
_cell.angle_alpha   90.00
_cell.angle_beta   90.00
_cell.angle_gamma   90.00
#
_symmetry.space_group_name_H-M   'P 1'
#
loop_
_entity.id
_entity.type
_entity.pdbx_description
1 polymer ?
#
loop_
_entity_poly.entity_id
_entity_poly.type
_entity_poly.pdbx_seq_one_letter_code
_entity_poly.pdbx_strand_id
1 'polypeptide(L)'
;MKYHIEKNTVQETLVILVYGRKMCSELFPNIFRDETAIRLMDAIAYDFSELFKKSDSTMQRFDFLEVAMRQSDLAFEVRDYLKSHPTAAVVNLGCGLDATGRSCDNGSCKIYNLDFADVIAVRNALLPAGEREENIACDLNDTAWFDNIDASGGAVFFAAGVFLFS
;
A
#
# COMPACT_ATOMS: atom_id res chain seq x y z
N MET A 1 21.38 -5.65 4.76
CA MET A 1 21.66 -4.43 3.96
C MET A 1 20.38 -3.64 3.89
N LYS A 2 20.39 -2.33 4.20
CA LYS A 2 19.16 -1.51 4.12
C LYS A 2 18.98 -0.96 2.72
N TYR A 3 17.74 -0.84 2.27
CA TYR A 3 17.40 -0.26 0.97
C TYR A 3 17.51 1.27 1.06
N HIS A 4 18.24 1.89 0.13
CA HIS A 4 18.40 3.34 0.08
C HIS A 4 17.32 3.97 -0.79
N ILE A 5 16.67 5.00 -0.27
CA ILE A 5 15.64 5.78 -0.94
C ILE A 5 16.28 7.05 -1.50
N GLU A 6 16.01 7.34 -2.76
CA GLU A 6 16.44 8.57 -3.41
C GLU A 6 15.53 9.74 -3.02
N LYS A 7 16.12 10.82 -2.49
CA LYS A 7 15.40 12.05 -2.11
C LYS A 7 14.87 12.77 -3.36
N ASN A 8 13.74 13.45 -3.21
CA ASN A 8 13.05 14.20 -4.27
C ASN A 8 12.58 13.31 -5.45
N THR A 9 12.26 12.06 -5.18
CA THR A 9 11.72 11.10 -6.14
C THR A 9 10.38 10.55 -5.67
N VAL A 10 9.67 9.81 -6.52
CA VAL A 10 8.45 9.07 -6.17
C VAL A 10 8.71 8.10 -5.01
N GLN A 11 9.92 7.54 -4.91
CA GLN A 11 10.31 6.64 -3.82
C GLN A 11 10.17 7.30 -2.44
N GLU A 12 10.50 8.59 -2.31
CA GLU A 12 10.35 9.33 -1.05
C GLU A 12 8.88 9.41 -0.62
N THR A 13 7.96 9.66 -1.56
CA THR A 13 6.52 9.70 -1.28
C THR A 13 6.01 8.36 -0.76
N LEU A 14 6.46 7.25 -1.34
CA LEU A 14 6.10 5.90 -0.88
C LEU A 14 6.48 5.68 0.59
N VAL A 15 7.67 6.13 0.97
CA VAL A 15 8.21 5.91 2.32
C VAL A 15 7.50 6.79 3.35
N ILE A 16 7.09 8.00 3.00
CA ILE A 16 6.32 8.89 3.88
C ILE A 16 5.00 8.23 4.30
N LEU A 17 4.29 7.60 3.38
CA LEU A 17 3.03 6.89 3.68
C LEU A 17 3.25 5.66 4.57
N VAL A 18 4.31 4.89 4.33
CA VAL A 18 4.70 3.75 5.19
C VAL A 18 5.05 4.24 6.60
N TYR A 19 5.80 5.35 6.70
CA TYR A 19 6.14 5.96 7.99
C TYR A 19 4.89 6.39 8.76
N GLY A 20 3.93 7.03 8.10
CA GLY A 20 2.65 7.43 8.72
C GLY A 20 1.92 6.24 9.34
N ARG A 21 1.83 5.10 8.63
CA ARG A 21 1.21 3.87 9.14
C ARG A 21 1.99 3.25 10.32
N LYS A 22 3.33 3.26 10.26
CA LYS A 22 4.17 2.83 11.38
C LYS A 22 3.91 3.71 12.61
N MET A 23 3.93 5.04 12.45
CA MET A 23 3.68 5.97 13.55
C MET A 23 2.29 5.81 14.15
N CYS A 24 1.26 5.59 13.31
CA CYS A 24 -0.07 5.27 13.79
C CYS A 24 -0.10 3.97 14.61
N SER A 25 0.60 2.93 14.15
CA SER A 25 0.71 1.65 14.86
C SER A 25 1.38 1.78 16.23
N GLU A 26 2.33 2.71 16.37
CA GLU A 26 3.01 2.98 17.64
C GLU A 26 2.20 3.87 18.58
N LEU A 27 1.56 4.91 18.04
CA LEU A 27 0.80 5.89 18.84
C LEU A 27 -0.59 5.38 19.23
N PHE A 28 -1.20 4.56 18.39
CA PHE A 28 -2.58 4.09 18.55
C PHE A 28 -2.71 2.56 18.38
N PRO A 29 -1.92 1.75 19.10
CA PRO A 29 -1.81 0.29 18.87
C PRO A 29 -3.11 -0.48 19.07
N ASN A 30 -4.07 0.10 19.81
CA ASN A 30 -5.39 -0.49 20.03
C ASN A 30 -6.40 -0.18 18.92
N ILE A 31 -6.07 0.76 18.01
CA ILE A 31 -6.94 1.18 16.92
C ILE A 31 -6.44 0.62 15.60
N PHE A 32 -5.13 0.69 15.37
CA PHE A 32 -4.50 0.30 14.13
C PHE A 32 -3.13 -0.33 14.37
N ARG A 33 -2.83 -1.41 13.61
CA ARG A 33 -1.52 -2.04 13.64
C ARG A 33 -1.16 -2.59 12.25
N ASP A 34 -0.09 -2.07 11.68
CA ASP A 34 0.48 -2.51 10.40
C ASP A 34 1.89 -3.05 10.59
N GLU A 35 1.98 -4.37 10.81
CA GLU A 35 3.27 -5.07 10.96
C GLU A 35 4.13 -4.99 9.70
N THR A 36 3.50 -4.86 8.53
CA THR A 36 4.23 -4.70 7.27
C THR A 36 4.92 -3.34 7.21
N ALA A 37 4.23 -2.26 7.58
CA ALA A 37 4.83 -0.93 7.64
C ALA A 37 5.99 -0.88 8.65
N ILE A 38 5.85 -1.51 9.82
CA ILE A 38 6.92 -1.58 10.83
C ILE A 38 8.16 -2.26 10.23
N ARG A 39 8.00 -3.45 9.61
CA ARG A 39 9.12 -4.19 9.00
C ARG A 39 9.76 -3.45 7.82
N LEU A 40 8.96 -2.80 6.98
CA LEU A 40 9.46 -2.01 5.86
C LEU A 40 10.34 -0.86 6.34
N MET A 41 9.93 -0.16 7.40
CA MET A 41 10.70 0.94 7.97
C MET A 41 12.05 0.48 8.52
N ASP A 42 12.13 -0.71 9.09
CA ASP A 42 13.39 -1.30 9.56
C ASP A 42 14.33 -1.67 8.40
N ALA A 43 13.77 -2.00 7.23
CA ALA A 43 14.52 -2.37 6.03
C ALA A 43 14.98 -1.17 5.20
N ILE A 44 14.44 0.04 5.44
CA ILE A 44 14.72 1.25 4.67
C ILE A 44 15.77 2.10 5.40
N ALA A 45 16.74 2.64 4.64
CA ALA A 45 17.71 3.62 5.09
C ALA A 45 17.29 5.02 4.61
N TYR A 46 16.47 5.70 5.41
CA TYR A 46 16.02 7.07 5.14
C TYR A 46 16.02 7.89 6.43
N ASP A 47 16.47 9.13 6.35
CA ASP A 47 16.44 10.07 7.47
C ASP A 47 15.16 10.92 7.45
N PHE A 48 14.25 10.59 8.34
CA PHE A 48 12.98 11.29 8.53
C PHE A 48 13.08 12.57 9.34
N SER A 49 14.23 12.87 9.95
CA SER A 49 14.40 14.00 10.88
C SER A 49 14.06 15.35 10.23
N GLU A 50 14.36 15.50 8.94
CA GLU A 50 14.04 16.73 8.19
C GLU A 50 12.55 16.90 7.92
N LEU A 51 11.86 15.82 7.55
CA LEU A 51 10.43 15.84 7.23
C LEU A 51 9.56 16.09 8.48
N PHE A 52 10.03 15.63 9.62
CA PHE A 52 9.23 15.62 10.86
C PHE A 52 9.81 16.48 11.99
N LYS A 53 10.68 17.44 11.69
CA LYS A 53 11.21 18.41 12.66
C LYS A 53 10.13 19.17 13.45
N LYS A 54 8.87 19.11 13.03
CA LYS A 54 7.69 19.72 13.70
C LYS A 54 6.74 18.68 14.27
N SER A 55 7.18 17.45 14.51
CA SER A 55 6.36 16.24 14.61
C SER A 55 5.54 16.04 15.88
N ASP A 56 5.45 16.99 16.77
CA ASP A 56 4.70 16.87 18.03
C ASP A 56 3.36 17.62 18.01
N SER A 57 2.90 18.02 16.81
CA SER A 57 1.61 18.71 16.67
C SER A 57 0.45 17.71 16.66
N THR A 58 -0.66 18.10 17.28
CA THR A 58 -1.93 17.35 17.21
C THR A 58 -2.37 17.10 15.78
N MET A 59 -2.08 18.04 14.86
CA MET A 59 -2.38 17.92 13.44
C MET A 59 -1.66 16.73 12.80
N GLN A 60 -0.38 16.57 13.06
CA GLN A 60 0.39 15.46 12.48
C GLN A 60 -0.05 14.09 13.00
N ARG A 61 -0.45 14.00 14.27
CA ARG A 61 -1.04 12.78 14.82
C ARG A 61 -2.37 12.45 14.13
N PHE A 62 -3.14 13.48 13.77
CA PHE A 62 -4.37 13.33 13.00
C PHE A 62 -4.08 12.84 11.58
N ASP A 63 -3.06 13.38 10.89
CA ASP A 63 -2.64 12.95 9.55
C ASP A 63 -2.25 11.45 9.55
N PHE A 64 -1.51 10.99 10.55
CA PHE A 64 -1.16 9.58 10.68
C PHE A 64 -2.41 8.69 10.88
N LEU A 65 -3.35 9.15 11.69
CA LEU A 65 -4.60 8.42 11.93
C LEU A 65 -5.45 8.37 10.65
N GLU A 66 -5.53 9.48 9.90
CA GLU A 66 -6.27 9.54 8.64
C GLU A 66 -5.74 8.50 7.62
N VAL A 67 -4.42 8.45 7.41
CA VAL A 67 -3.79 7.47 6.50
C VAL A 67 -4.11 6.03 6.93
N ALA A 68 -4.04 5.75 8.23
CA ALA A 68 -4.30 4.42 8.77
C ALA A 68 -5.79 4.03 8.66
N MET A 69 -6.70 4.95 8.99
CA MET A 69 -8.14 4.70 8.91
C MET A 69 -8.58 4.45 7.47
N ARG A 70 -8.07 5.23 6.51
CA ARG A 70 -8.33 5.01 5.08
C ARG A 70 -7.96 3.58 4.66
N GLN A 71 -6.80 3.08 5.07
CA GLN A 71 -6.39 1.71 4.79
C GLN A 71 -7.34 0.68 5.43
N SER A 72 -7.79 0.93 6.66
CA SER A 72 -8.72 0.05 7.35
C SER A 72 -10.08 -0.01 6.67
N ASP A 73 -10.59 1.13 6.21
CA ASP A 73 -11.87 1.23 5.51
C ASP A 73 -11.80 0.49 4.15
N LEU A 74 -10.73 0.71 3.38
CA LEU A 74 -10.51 -0.01 2.12
C LEU A 74 -10.42 -1.53 2.35
N ALA A 75 -9.70 -1.97 3.38
CA ALA A 75 -9.61 -3.38 3.72
C ALA A 75 -10.97 -3.96 4.14
N PHE A 76 -11.81 -3.19 4.84
CA PHE A 76 -13.16 -3.60 5.20
C PHE A 76 -14.03 -3.82 3.96
N GLU A 77 -14.06 -2.88 3.03
CA GLU A 77 -14.84 -2.96 1.80
C GLU A 77 -14.39 -4.14 0.91
N VAL A 78 -13.08 -4.33 0.76
CA VAL A 78 -12.53 -5.47 0.01
C VAL A 78 -12.96 -6.79 0.65
N ARG A 79 -12.83 -6.94 1.97
CA ARG A 79 -13.24 -8.16 2.67
C ARG A 79 -14.73 -8.40 2.59
N ASP A 80 -15.54 -7.33 2.62
CA ASP A 80 -16.99 -7.46 2.49
C ASP A 80 -17.38 -7.97 1.11
N TYR A 81 -16.77 -7.43 0.05
CA TYR A 81 -16.96 -7.94 -1.31
C TYR A 81 -16.55 -9.41 -1.46
N LEU A 82 -15.43 -9.81 -0.87
CA LEU A 82 -14.92 -11.17 -0.93
C LEU A 82 -15.82 -12.20 -0.22
N LYS A 83 -16.72 -11.81 0.68
CA LYS A 83 -17.70 -12.72 1.29
C LYS A 83 -18.64 -13.33 0.25
N SER A 84 -19.04 -12.55 -0.76
CA SER A 84 -19.93 -13.01 -1.84
C SER A 84 -19.16 -13.42 -3.11
N HIS A 85 -17.90 -13.01 -3.26
CA HIS A 85 -17.04 -13.28 -4.42
C HIS A 85 -15.67 -13.81 -3.98
N PRO A 86 -15.58 -15.00 -3.38
CA PRO A 86 -14.36 -15.47 -2.70
C PRO A 86 -13.14 -15.67 -3.62
N THR A 87 -13.37 -15.86 -4.92
CA THR A 87 -12.31 -16.04 -5.94
C THR A 87 -12.05 -14.79 -6.79
N ALA A 88 -12.59 -13.64 -6.38
CA ALA A 88 -12.46 -12.41 -7.13
C ALA A 88 -11.00 -11.92 -7.21
N ALA A 89 -10.73 -11.11 -8.24
CA ALA A 89 -9.53 -10.29 -8.33
C ALA A 89 -9.63 -9.09 -7.36
N VAL A 90 -8.62 -8.93 -6.52
CA VAL A 90 -8.42 -7.77 -5.64
C VAL A 90 -7.35 -6.90 -6.29
N VAL A 91 -7.73 -5.76 -6.83
CA VAL A 91 -6.85 -4.92 -7.66
C VAL A 91 -6.52 -3.61 -6.94
N ASN A 92 -5.24 -3.46 -6.55
CA ASN A 92 -4.71 -2.26 -5.90
C ASN A 92 -4.07 -1.35 -6.95
N LEU A 93 -4.73 -0.23 -7.24
CA LEU A 93 -4.28 0.77 -8.22
C LEU A 93 -3.35 1.78 -7.54
N GLY A 94 -2.15 1.98 -8.12
CA GLY A 94 -1.12 2.82 -7.54
C GLY A 94 -0.67 2.28 -6.19
N CYS A 95 -0.30 1.01 -6.18
CA CYS A 95 -0.11 0.22 -4.96
C CYS A 95 1.04 0.69 -4.06
N GLY A 96 2.04 1.36 -4.61
CA GLY A 96 3.22 1.76 -3.84
C GLY A 96 3.78 0.61 -2.97
N LEU A 97 3.99 0.90 -1.70
CA LEU A 97 4.35 -0.08 -0.67
C LEU A 97 3.16 -0.46 0.23
N ASP A 98 1.93 -0.30 -0.26
CA ASP A 98 0.73 -0.70 0.47
C ASP A 98 0.52 -2.22 0.44
N ALA A 99 0.11 -2.79 1.57
CA ALA A 99 -0.14 -4.22 1.74
C ALA A 99 -1.62 -4.53 2.02
N THR A 100 -2.54 -3.60 1.74
CA THR A 100 -3.98 -3.76 1.99
C THR A 100 -4.54 -4.99 1.29
N GLY A 101 -4.24 -5.18 0.00
CA GLY A 101 -4.66 -6.37 -0.74
C GLY A 101 -4.22 -7.67 -0.07
N ARG A 102 -2.94 -7.76 0.32
CA ARG A 102 -2.38 -8.91 1.05
C ARG A 102 -3.11 -9.16 2.38
N SER A 103 -3.45 -8.11 3.11
CA SER A 103 -4.17 -8.23 4.38
C SER A 103 -5.59 -8.77 4.22
N CYS A 104 -6.13 -8.71 3.00
CA CYS A 104 -7.47 -9.20 2.65
C CYS A 104 -7.46 -10.61 2.03
N ASP A 105 -6.30 -11.24 1.86
CA ASP A 105 -6.18 -12.57 1.28
C ASP A 105 -7.00 -13.59 2.08
N ASN A 106 -8.00 -14.16 1.43
CA ASN A 106 -8.91 -15.17 1.98
C ASN A 106 -8.51 -16.62 1.62
N GLY A 107 -7.33 -16.80 1.00
CA GLY A 107 -6.84 -18.10 0.54
C GLY A 107 -7.36 -18.54 -0.84
N SER A 108 -8.23 -17.75 -1.49
CA SER A 108 -8.87 -18.11 -2.77
C SER A 108 -8.85 -16.96 -3.79
N CYS A 109 -8.80 -15.71 -3.34
CA CYS A 109 -8.74 -14.54 -4.21
C CYS A 109 -7.34 -14.40 -4.87
N LYS A 110 -7.29 -13.68 -5.97
CA LYS A 110 -6.05 -13.23 -6.61
C LYS A 110 -5.83 -11.76 -6.34
N ILE A 111 -4.59 -11.36 -6.06
CA ILE A 111 -4.24 -10.01 -5.68
C ILE A 111 -3.31 -9.43 -6.74
N TYR A 112 -3.69 -8.29 -7.31
CA TYR A 112 -2.92 -7.58 -8.32
C TYR A 112 -2.54 -6.20 -7.78
N ASN A 113 -1.24 -5.93 -7.75
CA ASN A 113 -0.70 -4.65 -7.30
C ASN A 113 -0.11 -3.92 -8.52
N LEU A 114 -0.74 -2.82 -8.92
CA LEU A 114 -0.41 -2.06 -10.12
C LEU A 114 0.23 -0.72 -9.78
N ASP A 115 1.35 -0.42 -10.44
CA ASP A 115 2.02 0.87 -10.33
C ASP A 115 3.03 1.06 -11.47
N PHE A 116 3.68 2.22 -11.54
CA PHE A 116 4.78 2.46 -12.47
C PHE A 116 5.95 1.51 -12.26
N ALA A 117 6.74 1.28 -13.32
CA ALA A 117 7.80 0.29 -13.33
C ALA A 117 8.88 0.52 -12.25
N ASP A 118 9.23 1.76 -11.96
CA ASP A 118 10.19 2.14 -10.91
C ASP A 118 9.65 1.85 -9.51
N VAL A 119 8.36 2.10 -9.27
CA VAL A 119 7.67 1.78 -8.03
C VAL A 119 7.57 0.27 -7.83
N ILE A 120 7.21 -0.48 -8.87
CA ILE A 120 7.15 -1.95 -8.82
C ILE A 120 8.54 -2.55 -8.56
N ALA A 121 9.61 -1.96 -9.10
CA ALA A 121 10.98 -2.39 -8.80
C ALA A 121 11.30 -2.25 -7.30
N VAL A 122 10.97 -1.11 -6.68
CA VAL A 122 11.12 -0.89 -5.23
C VAL A 122 10.26 -1.88 -4.44
N ARG A 123 8.99 -2.05 -4.86
CA ARG A 123 8.06 -3.00 -4.22
C ARG A 123 8.62 -4.42 -4.25
N ASN A 124 9.09 -4.90 -5.39
CA ASN A 124 9.65 -6.25 -5.51
C ASN A 124 10.88 -6.46 -4.61
N ALA A 125 11.68 -5.42 -4.37
CA ALA A 125 12.84 -5.49 -3.48
C ALA A 125 12.45 -5.51 -2.00
N LEU A 126 11.43 -4.76 -1.58
CA LEU A 126 11.04 -4.55 -0.18
C LEU A 126 9.83 -5.37 0.26
N LEU A 127 8.90 -5.61 -0.65
CA LEU A 127 7.62 -6.28 -0.42
C LEU A 127 7.30 -7.21 -1.61
N PRO A 128 8.09 -8.26 -1.84
CA PRO A 128 7.89 -9.18 -2.95
C PRO A 128 6.50 -9.82 -2.92
N ALA A 129 5.96 -10.11 -4.10
CA ALA A 129 4.65 -10.73 -4.24
C ALA A 129 4.59 -12.10 -3.54
N GLY A 130 3.47 -12.39 -2.90
CA GLY A 130 3.16 -13.70 -2.33
C GLY A 130 2.64 -14.66 -3.39
N GLU A 131 2.24 -15.86 -2.95
CA GLU A 131 1.80 -16.95 -3.84
C GLU A 131 0.58 -16.56 -4.72
N ARG A 132 -0.36 -15.79 -4.16
CA ARG A 132 -1.58 -15.32 -4.85
C ARG A 132 -1.54 -13.84 -5.22
N GLU A 133 -0.35 -13.25 -5.19
CA GLU A 133 -0.12 -11.86 -5.56
C GLU A 133 0.66 -11.75 -6.85
N GLU A 134 0.37 -10.71 -7.61
CA GLU A 134 1.13 -10.30 -8.78
C GLU A 134 1.39 -8.80 -8.72
N ASN A 135 2.64 -8.40 -8.93
CA ASN A 135 3.04 -7.00 -9.04
C ASN A 135 3.19 -6.66 -10.53
N ILE A 136 2.33 -5.77 -11.04
CA ILE A 136 2.25 -5.42 -12.46
C ILE A 136 2.74 -4.00 -12.67
N ALA A 137 3.80 -3.86 -13.48
CA ALA A 137 4.30 -2.57 -13.92
C ALA A 137 3.45 -2.05 -15.09
N CYS A 138 2.75 -0.94 -14.89
CA CYS A 138 1.92 -0.33 -15.92
C CYS A 138 1.74 1.17 -15.71
N ASP A 139 1.30 1.87 -16.76
CA ASP A 139 0.66 3.18 -16.65
C ASP A 139 -0.85 2.95 -16.53
N LEU A 140 -1.47 3.44 -15.47
CA LEU A 140 -2.92 3.29 -15.25
C LEU A 140 -3.77 4.01 -16.31
N ASN A 141 -3.20 4.95 -17.06
CA ASN A 141 -3.86 5.60 -18.20
C ASN A 141 -3.89 4.70 -19.47
N ASP A 142 -3.05 3.68 -19.54
CA ASP A 142 -3.09 2.68 -20.61
C ASP A 142 -3.96 1.50 -20.18
N THR A 143 -5.02 1.23 -20.93
CA THR A 143 -5.99 0.17 -20.59
C THR A 143 -5.47 -1.25 -20.79
N ALA A 144 -4.30 -1.44 -21.39
CA ALA A 144 -3.73 -2.76 -21.65
C ALA A 144 -3.50 -3.63 -20.39
N TRP A 145 -3.38 -3.02 -19.21
CA TRP A 145 -3.24 -3.76 -17.96
C TRP A 145 -4.50 -4.57 -17.58
N PHE A 146 -5.69 -4.20 -18.09
CA PHE A 146 -6.91 -4.98 -17.85
C PHE A 146 -6.80 -6.42 -18.36
N ASP A 147 -6.07 -6.65 -19.45
CA ASP A 147 -5.89 -7.96 -20.04
C ASP A 147 -5.06 -8.92 -19.15
N ASN A 148 -4.34 -8.36 -18.17
CA ASN A 148 -3.56 -9.13 -17.20
C ASN A 148 -4.36 -9.50 -15.93
N ILE A 149 -5.61 -9.03 -15.78
CA ILE A 149 -6.44 -9.28 -14.61
C ILE A 149 -7.43 -10.42 -14.89
N ASP A 150 -7.29 -11.52 -14.18
CA ASP A 150 -8.29 -12.58 -14.22
C ASP A 150 -9.51 -12.21 -13.33
N ALA A 151 -10.50 -11.59 -13.94
CA ALA A 151 -11.73 -11.17 -13.28
C ALA A 151 -12.87 -12.22 -13.39
N SER A 152 -12.57 -13.47 -13.72
CA SER A 152 -13.58 -14.53 -13.91
C SER A 152 -14.43 -14.81 -12.67
N GLY A 153 -13.87 -14.58 -11.47
CA GLY A 153 -14.57 -14.67 -10.17
C GLY A 153 -15.15 -13.34 -9.66
N GLY A 154 -15.18 -12.29 -10.49
CA GLY A 154 -15.47 -10.93 -10.11
C GLY A 154 -14.19 -10.11 -9.87
N ALA A 155 -14.33 -8.80 -9.65
CA ALA A 155 -13.20 -7.95 -9.33
C ALA A 155 -13.60 -6.81 -8.40
N VAL A 156 -12.74 -6.47 -7.45
CA VAL A 156 -12.81 -5.27 -6.62
C VAL A 156 -11.55 -4.44 -6.82
N PHE A 157 -11.75 -3.17 -7.15
CA PHE A 157 -10.68 -2.21 -7.38
C PHE A 157 -10.64 -1.21 -6.23
N PHE A 158 -9.44 -0.89 -5.75
CA PHE A 158 -9.25 0.16 -4.77
C PHE A 158 -7.97 0.94 -5.03
N ALA A 159 -7.94 2.19 -4.55
CA ALA A 159 -6.81 3.10 -4.70
C ALA A 159 -6.64 3.94 -3.44
N ALA A 160 -5.49 3.85 -2.80
CA ALA A 160 -5.19 4.57 -1.56
C ALA A 160 -4.38 5.85 -1.84
N GLY A 161 -5.03 6.89 -2.41
CA GLY A 161 -4.42 8.21 -2.58
C GLY A 161 -3.82 8.50 -3.96
N VAL A 162 -4.04 7.68 -4.96
CA VAL A 162 -3.50 7.84 -6.33
C VAL A 162 -4.05 9.09 -7.03
N PHE A 163 -5.32 9.36 -6.89
CA PHE A 163 -6.02 10.44 -7.60
C PHE A 163 -5.93 11.82 -6.94
N LEU A 164 -5.14 11.96 -5.88
CA LEU A 164 -4.91 13.25 -5.22
C LEU A 164 -3.86 14.11 -5.94
N PHE A 165 -3.11 13.54 -6.86
CA PHE A 165 -1.96 14.17 -7.52
C PHE A 165 -2.01 14.09 -9.05
N SER A 166 -3.14 13.73 -9.63
CA SER A 166 -3.38 13.66 -11.07
C SER A 166 -3.95 14.98 -11.62
#